data_0985f3bfdb9c3816621c51129d72844a
#
_entry.id   0985f3bfdb9c3816621c51129d72844a
#
_cell.length_a   1.000
_cell.length_b   1.000
_cell.length_c   1.000
_cell.angle_alpha   90.00
_cell.angle_beta   90.00
_cell.angle_gamma   90.00
#
_symmetry.space_group_name_H-M   'P 1'
#
loop_
_entity.id
_entity.type
_entity.pdbx_description
1 polymer ?
#
loop_
_entity_poly.entity_id
_entity_poly.type
_entity_poly.pdbx_seq_one_letter_code
_entity_poly.pdbx_strand_id
1 'polypeptide(L)'
;MKKIVILLILIIGMISFGNNYQNNSELEKEVKQMINNFNQLEKNKLFSELMKKKTKLTLETIKINGAEPEDNSKQKSFMAVMEMVTEQHLKNLIYNSKIELEDIEYVSKNKANVSITLKMIDGMELLKSSKKYLMSKYGKGGKYLDTDIFLDEKVKNDVMKYFDEHTKELMKNDDNNEIVDIELEFTVRNGKWVSNETISRYILNQFKDY
;
A
#
# COMPACT_ATOMS: atom_id res chain seq x y z
N MET A 1 -4.23 -41.67 -40.48
CA MET A 1 -3.44 -42.07 -39.29
C MET A 1 -2.67 -40.94 -38.66
N LYS A 2 -1.91 -40.09 -39.37
CA LYS A 2 -1.13 -38.98 -38.77
C LYS A 2 -1.97 -37.97 -37.98
N LYS A 3 -3.21 -37.63 -38.42
CA LYS A 3 -4.09 -36.67 -37.73
C LYS A 3 -4.63 -37.18 -36.40
N ILE A 4 -4.84 -38.49 -36.27
CA ILE A 4 -5.32 -39.12 -35.02
C ILE A 4 -4.21 -39.15 -33.98
N VAL A 5 -2.95 -39.38 -34.41
CA VAL A 5 -1.79 -39.38 -33.50
C VAL A 5 -1.54 -37.98 -32.94
N ILE A 6 -1.68 -36.92 -33.78
CA ILE A 6 -1.53 -35.52 -33.31
C ILE A 6 -2.64 -35.14 -32.31
N LEU A 7 -3.89 -35.58 -32.55
CA LEU A 7 -5.01 -35.35 -31.64
C LEU A 7 -4.80 -36.06 -30.32
N LEU A 8 -4.28 -37.33 -30.35
CA LEU A 8 -3.95 -38.07 -29.13
C LEU A 8 -2.80 -37.43 -28.33
N ILE A 9 -1.78 -36.89 -28.99
CA ILE A 9 -0.68 -36.17 -28.34
C ILE A 9 -1.19 -34.88 -27.72
N LEU A 10 -2.10 -34.13 -28.38
CA LEU A 10 -2.74 -32.94 -27.83
C LEU A 10 -3.62 -33.27 -26.62
N ILE A 11 -4.40 -34.35 -26.66
CA ILE A 11 -5.23 -34.79 -25.54
C ILE A 11 -4.35 -35.26 -24.37
N ILE A 12 -3.29 -36.02 -24.62
CA ILE A 12 -2.32 -36.43 -23.59
C ILE A 12 -1.57 -35.22 -23.05
N GLY A 13 -1.21 -34.23 -23.90
CA GLY A 13 -0.64 -32.96 -23.49
C GLY A 13 -1.58 -32.17 -22.57
N MET A 14 -2.87 -32.05 -22.92
CA MET A 14 -3.86 -31.38 -22.05
C MET A 14 -4.12 -32.15 -20.75
N ILE A 15 -4.07 -33.48 -20.78
CA ILE A 15 -4.24 -34.30 -19.57
C ILE A 15 -2.96 -34.24 -18.69
N SER A 16 -1.78 -34.05 -19.30
CA SER A 16 -0.52 -33.90 -18.55
C SER A 16 -0.35 -32.50 -17.93
N PHE A 17 -0.96 -31.47 -18.49
CA PHE A 17 -0.99 -30.11 -17.91
C PHE A 17 -2.19 -29.92 -16.96
N GLY A 18 -3.17 -30.78 -16.98
CA GLY A 18 -4.20 -30.92 -15.94
C GLY A 18 -3.70 -31.74 -14.75
N ASN A 19 -2.49 -31.53 -14.32
CA ASN A 19 -2.07 -32.01 -13.01
C ASN A 19 -2.93 -31.25 -11.99
N ASN A 20 -4.00 -31.93 -11.55
CA ASN A 20 -4.70 -31.67 -10.31
C ASN A 20 -3.67 -31.78 -9.15
N TYR A 21 -2.83 -30.77 -9.01
CA TYR A 21 -2.26 -30.48 -7.71
C TYR A 21 -3.46 -30.11 -6.86
N GLN A 22 -3.96 -31.07 -6.12
CA GLN A 22 -5.13 -30.94 -5.27
C GLN A 22 -4.98 -29.64 -4.48
N ASN A 23 -6.07 -28.90 -4.48
CA ASN A 23 -6.31 -27.78 -3.60
C ASN A 23 -5.62 -28.04 -2.26
N ASN A 24 -4.44 -27.45 -2.07
CA ASN A 24 -3.63 -27.72 -0.90
C ASN A 24 -4.14 -26.78 0.19
N SER A 25 -5.11 -27.26 0.96
CA SER A 25 -5.72 -26.52 2.06
C SER A 25 -4.69 -25.93 3.04
N GLU A 26 -3.49 -26.51 3.11
CA GLU A 26 -2.39 -25.98 3.91
C GLU A 26 -1.82 -24.70 3.32
N LEU A 27 -1.59 -24.62 2.00
CA LEU A 27 -1.10 -23.39 1.36
C LEU A 27 -2.14 -22.28 1.49
N GLU A 28 -3.42 -22.56 1.20
CA GLU A 28 -4.46 -21.53 1.40
C GLU A 28 -4.51 -21.02 2.85
N LYS A 29 -4.34 -21.90 3.81
CA LYS A 29 -4.31 -21.53 5.23
C LYS A 29 -3.13 -20.61 5.52
N GLU A 30 -1.94 -20.92 5.02
CA GLU A 30 -0.74 -20.08 5.20
C GLU A 30 -0.91 -18.72 4.52
N VAL A 31 -1.47 -18.68 3.31
CA VAL A 31 -1.76 -17.41 2.61
C VAL A 31 -2.77 -16.56 3.39
N LYS A 32 -3.87 -17.16 3.86
CA LYS A 32 -4.88 -16.47 4.68
C LYS A 32 -4.27 -15.96 5.99
N GLN A 33 -3.38 -16.74 6.61
CA GLN A 33 -2.66 -16.31 7.80
C GLN A 33 -1.72 -15.16 7.52
N MET A 34 -1.01 -15.16 6.39
CA MET A 34 -0.13 -14.06 5.97
C MET A 34 -0.94 -12.77 5.73
N ILE A 35 -2.08 -12.84 5.06
CA ILE A 35 -2.99 -11.70 4.86
C ILE A 35 -3.50 -11.16 6.21
N ASN A 36 -3.90 -12.04 7.12
CA ASN A 36 -4.33 -11.64 8.46
C ASN A 36 -3.20 -10.98 9.26
N ASN A 37 -1.99 -11.53 9.19
CA ASN A 37 -0.81 -10.95 9.84
C ASN A 37 -0.50 -9.55 9.30
N PHE A 38 -0.59 -9.34 7.98
CA PHE A 38 -0.45 -8.01 7.41
C PHE A 38 -1.47 -7.05 8.01
N ASN A 39 -2.75 -7.42 8.01
CA ASN A 39 -3.82 -6.55 8.50
C ASN A 39 -3.71 -6.21 9.99
N GLN A 40 -3.19 -7.13 10.83
CA GLN A 40 -3.13 -6.95 12.28
C GLN A 40 -1.81 -6.41 12.80
N LEU A 41 -0.69 -6.81 12.23
CA LEU A 41 0.64 -6.57 12.78
C LEU A 41 1.56 -5.78 11.84
N GLU A 42 1.58 -6.15 10.56
CA GLU A 42 2.56 -5.63 9.62
C GLU A 42 2.25 -4.21 9.17
N LYS A 43 0.98 -3.79 9.13
CA LYS A 43 0.58 -2.42 8.79
C LYS A 43 1.25 -1.37 9.68
N ASN A 44 1.34 -1.63 10.98
CA ASN A 44 2.02 -0.73 11.91
C ASN A 44 3.53 -0.62 11.61
N LYS A 45 4.17 -1.75 11.33
CA LYS A 45 5.59 -1.79 10.97
C LYS A 45 5.85 -1.08 9.65
N LEU A 46 5.05 -1.38 8.63
CA LEU A 46 5.12 -0.74 7.32
C LEU A 46 4.98 0.79 7.43
N PHE A 47 3.96 1.26 8.17
CA PHE A 47 3.77 2.67 8.44
C PHE A 47 5.01 3.31 9.08
N SER A 48 5.54 2.71 10.14
CA SER A 48 6.73 3.23 10.84
C SER A 48 7.95 3.30 9.94
N GLU A 49 8.18 2.30 9.07
CA GLU A 49 9.31 2.29 8.16
C GLU A 49 9.17 3.30 7.03
N LEU A 50 7.98 3.47 6.48
CA LEU A 50 7.70 4.48 5.46
C LEU A 50 7.85 5.90 6.03
N MET A 51 7.37 6.15 7.25
CA MET A 51 7.56 7.44 7.93
C MET A 51 9.05 7.77 8.11
N LYS A 52 9.88 6.82 8.56
CA LYS A 52 11.33 7.03 8.69
C LYS A 52 11.99 7.40 7.36
N LYS A 53 11.65 6.71 6.28
CA LYS A 53 12.17 7.00 4.93
C LYS A 53 11.78 8.40 4.48
N LYS A 54 10.51 8.77 4.63
CA LYS A 54 9.99 10.06 4.19
C LYS A 54 10.58 11.23 4.97
N THR A 55 10.73 11.12 6.29
CA THR A 55 11.40 12.15 7.09
C THR A 55 12.81 12.43 6.58
N LYS A 56 13.54 11.37 6.19
CA LYS A 56 14.87 11.52 5.60
C LYS A 56 14.84 12.26 4.26
N LEU A 57 13.93 11.89 3.35
CA LEU A 57 13.76 12.53 2.03
C LEU A 57 13.36 14.01 2.15
N THR A 58 12.44 14.34 3.05
CA THR A 58 12.00 15.71 3.29
C THR A 58 13.15 16.58 3.78
N LEU A 59 13.96 16.08 4.72
CA LEU A 59 15.15 16.80 5.23
C LEU A 59 16.21 17.00 4.14
N GLU A 60 16.43 16.00 3.27
CA GLU A 60 17.36 16.11 2.15
C GLU A 60 16.88 17.13 1.10
N THR A 61 15.58 17.12 0.77
CA THR A 61 14.99 18.06 -0.19
C THR A 61 15.07 19.51 0.29
N ILE A 62 14.85 19.76 1.59
CA ILE A 62 14.99 21.11 2.18
C ILE A 62 16.44 21.59 2.10
N LYS A 63 17.41 20.72 2.37
CA LYS A 63 18.84 21.06 2.26
C LYS A 63 19.26 21.41 0.83
N ILE A 64 18.72 20.73 -0.17
CA ILE A 64 19.05 20.94 -1.59
C ILE A 64 18.48 22.25 -2.11
N ASN A 65 17.29 22.64 -1.70
CA ASN A 65 16.64 23.86 -2.20
C ASN A 65 17.15 25.17 -1.61
N GLY A 66 18.15 25.13 -0.71
CA GLY A 66 18.87 26.33 -0.23
C GLY A 66 17.99 27.39 0.45
N ALA A 67 16.74 27.03 0.78
CA ALA A 67 15.83 27.90 1.48
C ALA A 67 16.16 27.89 2.97
N GLU A 68 17.14 28.72 3.37
CA GLU A 68 17.19 29.19 4.75
C GLU A 68 16.06 30.23 4.88
N PRO A 69 14.95 29.93 5.58
CA PRO A 69 13.93 30.93 5.81
C PRO A 69 14.45 31.92 6.84
N GLU A 70 14.27 33.17 6.57
CA GLU A 70 14.60 34.27 7.46
C GLU A 70 13.86 34.26 8.80
N ASP A 71 12.80 33.41 8.91
CA ASP A 71 12.00 33.23 10.13
C ASP A 71 11.87 31.75 10.52
N ASN A 72 12.68 31.36 11.49
CA ASN A 72 12.69 29.99 12.05
C ASN A 72 11.32 29.52 12.59
N SER A 73 10.43 30.44 12.99
CA SER A 73 9.11 30.09 13.56
C SER A 73 8.14 29.63 12.47
N LYS A 74 8.07 30.34 11.34
CA LYS A 74 7.21 30.00 10.20
C LYS A 74 7.62 28.70 9.54
N GLN A 75 8.92 28.44 9.47
CA GLN A 75 9.44 27.18 8.96
C GLN A 75 9.02 26.01 9.86
N LYS A 76 9.15 26.14 11.16
CA LYS A 76 8.73 25.12 12.13
C LYS A 76 7.24 24.81 12.01
N SER A 77 6.40 25.85 11.91
CA SER A 77 4.95 25.68 11.73
C SER A 77 4.63 24.98 10.42
N PHE A 78 5.26 25.38 9.32
CA PHE A 78 5.07 24.73 8.02
C PHE A 78 5.50 23.27 8.04
N MET A 79 6.66 22.96 8.61
CA MET A 79 7.16 21.60 8.75
C MET A 79 6.22 20.73 9.59
N ALA A 80 5.72 21.27 10.71
CA ALA A 80 4.76 20.56 11.56
C ALA A 80 3.46 20.21 10.80
N VAL A 81 2.94 21.15 9.99
CA VAL A 81 1.78 20.89 9.14
C VAL A 81 2.05 19.82 8.09
N MET A 82 3.18 19.92 7.39
CA MET A 82 3.57 18.94 6.36
C MET A 82 3.78 17.55 6.94
N GLU A 83 4.37 17.46 8.13
CA GLU A 83 4.56 16.21 8.84
C GLU A 83 3.20 15.60 9.23
N MET A 84 2.31 16.38 9.83
CA MET A 84 0.97 15.96 10.23
C MET A 84 0.15 15.46 9.03
N VAL A 85 0.09 16.23 7.93
CA VAL A 85 -0.66 15.85 6.72
C VAL A 85 -0.09 14.59 6.10
N THR A 86 1.21 14.48 6.05
CA THR A 86 1.91 13.30 5.53
C THR A 86 1.67 12.06 6.36
N GLU A 87 1.81 12.18 7.68
CA GLU A 87 1.54 11.08 8.60
C GLU A 87 0.10 10.59 8.44
N GLN A 88 -0.87 11.50 8.40
CA GLN A 88 -2.27 11.15 8.25
C GLN A 88 -2.56 10.50 6.89
N HIS A 89 -1.95 11.00 5.80
CA HIS A 89 -2.09 10.38 4.48
C HIS A 89 -1.53 8.95 4.45
N LEU A 90 -0.30 8.74 4.91
CA LEU A 90 0.29 7.40 4.97
C LEU A 90 -0.52 6.46 5.86
N LYS A 91 -0.97 6.96 7.00
CA LYS A 91 -1.85 6.21 7.90
C LYS A 91 -3.11 5.77 7.18
N ASN A 92 -3.79 6.69 6.50
CA ASN A 92 -5.01 6.41 5.77
C ASN A 92 -4.79 5.42 4.61
N LEU A 93 -3.73 5.57 3.84
CA LEU A 93 -3.38 4.66 2.74
C LEU A 93 -3.16 3.23 3.26
N ILE A 94 -2.38 3.06 4.33
CA ILE A 94 -1.99 1.74 4.82
C ILE A 94 -3.14 1.08 5.60
N TYR A 95 -3.76 1.80 6.55
CA TYR A 95 -4.75 1.19 7.44
C TYR A 95 -6.08 0.90 6.77
N ASN A 96 -6.45 1.68 5.75
CA ASN A 96 -7.66 1.43 4.97
C ASN A 96 -7.42 0.52 3.75
N SER A 97 -6.18 0.14 3.44
CA SER A 97 -5.91 -0.81 2.36
C SER A 97 -6.59 -2.16 2.60
N LYS A 98 -7.06 -2.78 1.53
CA LYS A 98 -7.65 -4.13 1.53
C LYS A 98 -6.78 -5.06 0.72
N ILE A 99 -6.67 -6.30 1.18
CA ILE A 99 -5.95 -7.35 0.48
C ILE A 99 -6.93 -8.46 0.16
N GLU A 100 -6.90 -8.90 -1.08
CA GLU A 100 -7.70 -9.99 -1.61
C GLU A 100 -6.77 -11.03 -2.25
N LEU A 101 -7.05 -12.31 -2.01
CA LEU A 101 -6.39 -13.41 -2.70
C LEU A 101 -7.05 -13.57 -4.06
N GLU A 102 -6.29 -13.46 -5.13
CA GLU A 102 -6.78 -13.64 -6.50
C GLU A 102 -6.64 -15.08 -6.96
N ASP A 103 -5.43 -15.63 -6.91
CA ASP A 103 -5.14 -16.95 -7.44
C ASP A 103 -3.98 -17.64 -6.73
N ILE A 104 -3.96 -18.97 -6.84
CA ILE A 104 -2.85 -19.82 -6.42
C ILE A 104 -2.51 -20.78 -7.57
N GLU A 105 -1.40 -20.51 -8.24
CA GLU A 105 -0.87 -21.36 -9.30
C GLU A 105 0.19 -22.33 -8.75
N TYR A 106 -0.10 -23.63 -8.80
CA TYR A 106 0.86 -24.65 -8.38
C TYR A 106 1.83 -24.97 -9.53
N VAL A 107 3.08 -24.53 -9.37
CA VAL A 107 4.17 -24.80 -10.32
C VAL A 107 4.69 -26.24 -10.16
N SER A 108 4.73 -26.75 -8.94
CA SER A 108 5.09 -28.13 -8.62
C SER A 108 4.52 -28.55 -7.27
N LYS A 109 4.80 -29.79 -6.85
CA LYS A 109 4.38 -30.28 -5.51
C LYS A 109 4.90 -29.42 -4.35
N ASN A 110 6.02 -28.71 -4.56
CA ASN A 110 6.72 -27.98 -3.50
C ASN A 110 6.88 -26.48 -3.84
N LYS A 111 6.22 -25.99 -4.89
CA LYS A 111 6.34 -24.62 -5.34
C LYS A 111 5.00 -24.13 -5.89
N ALA A 112 4.58 -22.93 -5.46
CA ALA A 112 3.40 -22.26 -5.96
C ALA A 112 3.66 -20.74 -6.08
N ASN A 113 3.01 -20.09 -7.04
CA ASN A 113 2.89 -18.65 -7.12
C ASN A 113 1.52 -18.25 -6.56
N VAL A 114 1.50 -17.20 -5.78
CA VAL A 114 0.29 -16.68 -5.16
C VAL A 114 0.12 -15.23 -5.60
N SER A 115 -0.97 -14.95 -6.28
CA SER A 115 -1.35 -13.61 -6.73
C SER A 115 -2.31 -12.99 -5.71
N ILE A 116 -1.96 -11.81 -5.21
CA ILE A 116 -2.71 -11.06 -4.22
C ILE A 116 -2.91 -9.66 -4.76
N THR A 117 -4.11 -9.13 -4.61
CA THR A 117 -4.42 -7.75 -4.95
C THR A 117 -4.44 -6.89 -3.69
N LEU A 118 -3.64 -5.83 -3.67
CA LEU A 118 -3.67 -4.78 -2.68
C LEU A 118 -4.44 -3.59 -3.24
N LYS A 119 -5.62 -3.32 -2.69
CA LYS A 119 -6.45 -2.18 -3.03
C LYS A 119 -6.21 -1.05 -2.04
N MET A 120 -5.76 0.08 -2.54
CA MET A 120 -5.48 1.29 -1.77
C MET A 120 -6.22 2.47 -2.38
N ILE A 121 -6.38 3.54 -1.63
CA ILE A 121 -6.82 4.83 -2.18
C ILE A 121 -5.73 5.39 -3.10
N ASP A 122 -6.13 6.02 -4.20
CA ASP A 122 -5.22 6.82 -5.01
C ASP A 122 -4.66 7.97 -4.17
N GLY A 123 -3.34 7.92 -3.93
CA GLY A 123 -2.64 8.91 -3.13
C GLY A 123 -2.71 10.32 -3.71
N MET A 124 -2.78 10.45 -5.04
CA MET A 124 -2.92 11.76 -5.72
C MET A 124 -4.32 12.34 -5.53
N GLU A 125 -5.35 11.51 -5.57
CA GLU A 125 -6.72 11.96 -5.32
C GLU A 125 -6.92 12.38 -3.87
N LEU A 126 -6.33 11.63 -2.93
CA LEU A 126 -6.31 12.00 -1.52
C LEU A 126 -5.58 13.33 -1.29
N LEU A 127 -4.45 13.58 -1.95
CA LEU A 127 -3.72 14.84 -1.86
C LEU A 127 -4.51 16.03 -2.43
N LYS A 128 -5.14 15.86 -3.60
CA LYS A 128 -5.96 16.93 -4.24
C LYS A 128 -7.12 17.33 -3.35
N SER A 129 -7.87 16.35 -2.85
CA SER A 129 -9.03 16.59 -1.99
C SER A 129 -8.63 17.23 -0.66
N SER A 130 -7.52 16.77 -0.06
CA SER A 130 -6.97 17.34 1.17
C SER A 130 -6.53 18.79 1.00
N LYS A 131 -5.84 19.10 -0.10
CA LYS A 131 -5.47 20.49 -0.45
C LYS A 131 -6.71 21.36 -0.61
N LYS A 132 -7.73 20.88 -1.32
CA LYS A 132 -8.99 21.61 -1.53
C LYS A 132 -9.67 21.92 -0.19
N TYR A 133 -9.75 20.95 0.71
CA TYR A 133 -10.32 21.13 2.05
C TYR A 133 -9.54 22.16 2.87
N LEU A 134 -8.23 22.00 3.00
CA LEU A 134 -7.39 22.90 3.77
C LEU A 134 -7.48 24.34 3.26
N MET A 135 -7.41 24.52 1.95
CA MET A 135 -7.52 25.85 1.34
C MET A 135 -8.92 26.47 1.51
N SER A 136 -9.99 25.68 1.44
CA SER A 136 -11.36 26.20 1.61
C SER A 136 -11.66 26.59 3.05
N LYS A 137 -11.16 25.83 4.03
CA LYS A 137 -11.49 26.04 5.45
C LYS A 137 -10.51 26.99 6.15
N TYR A 138 -9.24 26.94 5.78
CA TYR A 138 -8.16 27.62 6.48
C TYR A 138 -7.32 28.56 5.59
N GLY A 139 -7.63 28.64 4.30
CA GLY A 139 -6.91 29.51 3.37
C GLY A 139 -7.30 30.99 3.52
N LYS A 140 -6.32 31.87 3.62
CA LYS A 140 -6.54 33.34 3.61
C LYS A 140 -6.75 33.81 2.18
N GLY A 141 -8.00 34.24 1.89
CA GLY A 141 -8.38 34.73 0.56
C GLY A 141 -8.20 33.72 -0.57
N GLY A 142 -8.17 32.40 -0.25
CA GLY A 142 -7.98 31.32 -1.22
C GLY A 142 -6.59 31.21 -1.85
N LYS A 143 -5.63 32.03 -1.40
CA LYS A 143 -4.29 32.17 -2.02
C LYS A 143 -3.19 31.42 -1.27
N TYR A 144 -3.22 31.39 0.04
CA TYR A 144 -2.22 30.73 0.88
C TYR A 144 -2.85 30.18 2.15
N LEU A 145 -2.19 29.17 2.71
CA LEU A 145 -2.59 28.54 3.95
C LEU A 145 -1.86 29.24 5.11
N ASP A 146 -2.63 29.71 6.10
CA ASP A 146 -2.02 30.18 7.35
C ASP A 146 -1.62 28.98 8.21
N THR A 147 -0.33 28.69 8.22
CA THR A 147 0.18 27.48 8.89
C THR A 147 0.17 27.59 10.42
N ASP A 148 0.16 28.80 10.97
CA ASP A 148 0.20 29.03 12.42
C ASP A 148 -1.07 28.53 13.13
N ILE A 149 -2.20 28.48 12.42
CA ILE A 149 -3.45 27.93 12.96
C ILE A 149 -3.34 26.44 13.33
N PHE A 150 -2.39 25.70 12.70
CA PHE A 150 -2.17 24.29 12.99
C PHE A 150 -1.32 24.03 14.26
N LEU A 151 -0.91 25.11 14.94
CA LEU A 151 -0.39 25.01 16.31
C LEU A 151 -1.53 24.77 17.31
N ASP A 152 -2.78 25.08 16.95
CA ASP A 152 -3.96 24.78 17.76
C ASP A 152 -4.35 23.29 17.64
N GLU A 153 -4.35 22.59 18.77
CA GLU A 153 -4.69 21.16 18.85
C GLU A 153 -6.12 20.86 18.38
N LYS A 154 -7.07 21.80 18.56
CA LYS A 154 -8.44 21.65 18.08
C LYS A 154 -8.47 21.63 16.55
N VAL A 155 -7.71 22.52 15.92
CA VAL A 155 -7.61 22.58 14.45
C VAL A 155 -6.96 21.30 13.91
N LYS A 156 -5.89 20.81 14.54
CA LYS A 156 -5.27 19.53 14.17
C LYS A 156 -6.27 18.38 14.24
N ASN A 157 -6.98 18.26 15.34
CA ASN A 157 -7.97 17.20 15.53
C ASN A 157 -9.10 17.26 14.50
N ASP A 158 -9.60 18.45 14.17
CA ASP A 158 -10.60 18.66 13.12
C ASP A 158 -10.08 18.21 11.74
N VAL A 159 -8.83 18.54 11.42
CA VAL A 159 -8.20 18.16 10.15
C VAL A 159 -8.02 16.65 10.08
N MET A 160 -7.52 16.03 11.14
CA MET A 160 -7.32 14.57 11.21
C MET A 160 -8.65 13.82 11.07
N LYS A 161 -9.68 14.28 11.77
CA LYS A 161 -11.03 13.70 11.67
C LYS A 161 -11.57 13.80 10.24
N TYR A 162 -11.43 14.97 9.61
CA TYR A 162 -11.85 15.14 8.21
C TYR A 162 -11.14 14.15 7.30
N PHE A 163 -9.82 13.98 7.43
CA PHE A 163 -9.07 13.09 6.57
C PHE A 163 -9.48 11.62 6.76
N ASP A 164 -9.74 11.20 7.99
CA ASP A 164 -10.24 9.85 8.26
C ASP A 164 -11.62 9.58 7.64
N GLU A 165 -12.53 10.53 7.80
CA GLU A 165 -13.88 10.41 7.26
C GLU A 165 -13.88 10.47 5.73
N HIS A 166 -13.13 11.42 5.17
CA HIS A 166 -13.03 11.61 3.71
C HIS A 166 -12.34 10.42 3.02
N THR A 167 -11.30 9.85 3.62
CA THR A 167 -10.66 8.64 3.12
C THR A 167 -11.65 7.48 3.00
N LYS A 168 -12.48 7.28 4.02
CA LYS A 168 -13.51 6.24 4.01
C LYS A 168 -14.57 6.47 2.93
N GLU A 169 -14.90 7.74 2.65
CA GLU A 169 -15.81 8.10 1.56
C GLU A 169 -15.18 7.82 0.19
N LEU A 170 -13.94 8.23 -0.02
CA LEU A 170 -13.22 7.99 -1.28
C LEU A 170 -13.11 6.50 -1.58
N MET A 171 -12.85 5.66 -0.59
CA MET A 171 -12.75 4.21 -0.75
C MET A 171 -14.04 3.50 -1.15
N LYS A 172 -15.20 4.16 -1.02
CA LYS A 172 -16.47 3.58 -1.47
C LYS A 172 -16.62 3.59 -3.00
N ASN A 173 -15.89 4.47 -3.67
CA ASN A 173 -15.87 4.54 -5.13
C ASN A 173 -14.59 3.86 -5.65
N ASP A 174 -14.77 2.80 -6.42
CA ASP A 174 -13.66 2.01 -6.97
C ASP A 174 -12.75 2.81 -7.90
N ASP A 175 -13.29 3.84 -8.59
CA ASP A 175 -12.50 4.73 -9.45
C ASP A 175 -11.43 5.54 -8.68
N ASN A 176 -11.57 5.66 -7.36
CA ASN A 176 -10.62 6.35 -6.49
C ASN A 176 -9.58 5.40 -5.87
N ASN A 177 -9.57 4.13 -6.27
CA ASN A 177 -8.66 3.16 -5.73
C ASN A 177 -7.57 2.82 -6.73
N GLU A 178 -6.35 2.72 -6.21
CA GLU A 178 -5.21 2.14 -6.89
C GLU A 178 -5.14 0.65 -6.54
N ILE A 179 -4.91 -0.16 -7.57
CA ILE A 179 -4.77 -1.61 -7.46
C ILE A 179 -3.32 -1.95 -7.68
N VAL A 180 -2.71 -2.63 -6.73
CA VAL A 180 -1.34 -3.12 -6.81
C VAL A 180 -1.37 -4.64 -6.78
N ASP A 181 -0.94 -5.26 -7.89
CA ASP A 181 -0.79 -6.70 -7.98
C ASP A 181 0.52 -7.13 -7.32
N ILE A 182 0.43 -8.11 -6.45
CA ILE A 182 1.54 -8.65 -5.67
C ILE A 182 1.66 -10.14 -5.99
N GLU A 183 2.81 -10.54 -6.52
CA GLU A 183 3.13 -11.95 -6.75
C GLU A 183 4.15 -12.44 -5.73
N LEU A 184 3.79 -13.48 -5.01
CA LEU A 184 4.63 -14.12 -4.00
C LEU A 184 4.89 -15.57 -4.36
N GLU A 185 6.14 -15.97 -4.28
CA GLU A 185 6.52 -17.36 -4.44
C GLU A 185 6.49 -18.08 -3.09
N PHE A 186 5.79 -19.21 -3.04
CA PHE A 186 5.77 -20.12 -1.91
C PHE A 186 6.53 -21.40 -2.24
N THR A 187 7.31 -21.87 -1.27
CA THR A 187 8.03 -23.15 -1.38
C THR A 187 7.84 -23.99 -0.13
N VAL A 188 7.85 -25.32 -0.28
CA VAL A 188 7.81 -26.22 0.87
C VAL A 188 9.20 -26.35 1.47
N ARG A 189 9.35 -25.96 2.74
CA ARG A 189 10.57 -26.11 3.54
C ARG A 189 10.23 -26.86 4.84
N ASN A 190 10.90 -27.96 5.08
CA ASN A 190 10.64 -28.80 6.27
C ASN A 190 9.15 -29.22 6.39
N GLY A 191 8.50 -29.53 5.26
CA GLY A 191 7.12 -29.97 5.20
C GLY A 191 6.07 -28.83 5.38
N LYS A 192 6.48 -27.57 5.39
CA LYS A 192 5.58 -26.41 5.51
C LYS A 192 5.74 -25.48 4.33
N TRP A 193 4.64 -24.88 3.89
CA TRP A 193 4.66 -23.81 2.91
C TRP A 193 5.21 -22.52 3.53
N VAL A 194 6.18 -21.92 2.86
CA VAL A 194 6.84 -20.68 3.32
C VAL A 194 6.96 -19.74 2.14
N SER A 195 6.50 -18.51 2.31
CA SER A 195 6.71 -17.44 1.33
C SER A 195 8.17 -16.99 1.31
N ASN A 196 8.66 -16.61 0.14
CA ASN A 196 9.97 -15.98 -0.05
C ASN A 196 10.01 -14.56 0.53
N GLU A 197 8.85 -13.89 0.64
CA GLU A 197 8.73 -12.50 1.07
C GLU A 197 7.42 -12.25 1.82
N THR A 198 7.39 -11.24 2.69
CA THR A 198 6.14 -10.76 3.30
C THR A 198 5.53 -9.66 2.44
N ILE A 199 4.21 -9.44 2.59
CA ILE A 199 3.48 -8.36 1.89
C ILE A 199 4.13 -7.00 2.18
N SER A 200 4.43 -6.70 3.45
CA SER A 200 5.08 -5.44 3.84
C SER A 200 6.43 -5.25 3.19
N ARG A 201 7.22 -6.30 3.08
CA ARG A 201 8.55 -6.23 2.46
C ARG A 201 8.44 -6.02 0.96
N TYR A 202 7.49 -6.68 0.30
CA TYR A 202 7.19 -6.43 -1.11
C TYR A 202 6.86 -4.96 -1.34
N ILE A 203 5.93 -4.40 -0.57
CA ILE A 203 5.54 -2.99 -0.66
C ILE A 203 6.76 -2.08 -0.42
N LEU A 204 7.55 -2.30 0.63
CA LEU A 204 8.74 -1.50 0.93
C LEU A 204 9.79 -1.55 -0.19
N ASN A 205 9.89 -2.67 -0.91
CA ASN A 205 10.80 -2.81 -2.03
C ASN A 205 10.38 -1.95 -3.22
N GLN A 206 9.07 -1.75 -3.46
CA GLN A 206 8.58 -0.85 -4.51
C GLN A 206 8.92 0.62 -4.23
N PHE A 207 9.11 1.00 -2.96
CA PHE A 207 9.50 2.35 -2.55
C PHE A 207 11.03 2.54 -2.37
N LYS A 208 11.85 1.62 -2.87
CA LYS A 208 13.32 1.77 -2.76
C LYS A 208 13.90 2.78 -3.75
N ASP A 209 13.23 2.98 -4.87
CA ASP A 209 13.70 3.81 -5.97
C ASP A 209 13.08 5.23 -5.96
N TYR A 210 12.34 5.57 -4.92
CA TYR A 210 11.81 6.90 -4.62
C TYR A 210 12.53 7.45 -3.38
#